data_0d3dd65da2d9d6375d19983912d26fc2
#
_entry.id   0d3dd65da2d9d6375d19983912d26fc2
#
_cell.length_a   1.000
_cell.length_b   1.000
_cell.length_c   1.000
_cell.angle_alpha   90.00
_cell.angle_beta   90.00
_cell.angle_gamma   90.00
#
_symmetry.space_group_name_H-M   'P 1'
#
loop_
_entity.id
_entity.type
_entity.pdbx_description
1 polymer ?
#
loop_
_entity_poly.entity_id
_entity_poly.type
_entity_poly.pdbx_seq_one_letter_code
_entity_poly.pdbx_strand_id
1 'polypeptide(L)'
;MLLDDLRLVFIYLGEVIPEYVLENANRTSDLFDIPTYLFLETKSVLPIAVRIHSSLNIAYINSKDFTAEYISKHDSDFRQGFWVKTFERLLALKAIHSSFGGRIHLLHIESDMLLMPSFPFNDVLNEKIKWLIHNSYGDIASLVY
;
A
#
# COMPACT_ATOMS: atom_id res chain seq x y z
N MET A 1 6.77 -19.32 -9.92
CA MET A 1 6.95 -17.85 -9.70
C MET A 1 7.48 -17.74 -8.29
N LEU A 2 8.62 -17.11 -8.16
CA LEU A 2 9.32 -17.07 -6.89
C LEU A 2 8.76 -15.92 -6.04
N LEU A 3 8.53 -16.16 -4.77
CA LEU A 3 8.19 -15.12 -3.77
C LEU A 3 9.27 -14.01 -3.73
N ASP A 4 10.45 -14.28 -4.26
CA ASP A 4 11.57 -13.33 -4.37
C ASP A 4 11.20 -12.06 -5.15
N ASP A 5 10.28 -12.17 -6.11
CA ASP A 5 9.81 -11.04 -6.91
C ASP A 5 8.60 -10.33 -6.30
N LEU A 6 8.07 -10.80 -5.17
CA LEU A 6 6.96 -10.17 -4.46
C LEU A 6 7.45 -9.08 -3.51
N ARG A 7 6.70 -7.97 -3.43
CA ARG A 7 6.85 -6.92 -2.43
C ARG A 7 5.50 -6.65 -1.77
N LEU A 8 5.48 -6.61 -0.45
CA LEU A 8 4.32 -6.17 0.32
C LEU A 8 4.40 -4.65 0.46
N VAL A 9 3.31 -3.96 0.13
CA VAL A 9 3.33 -2.50 0.01
C VAL A 9 2.16 -1.90 0.78
N PHE A 10 2.48 -1.07 1.76
CA PHE A 10 1.57 -0.14 2.41
C PHE A 10 1.77 1.25 1.82
N ILE A 11 0.70 1.99 1.61
CA ILE A 11 0.75 3.38 1.12
C ILE A 11 -0.10 4.25 2.03
N TYR A 12 0.51 5.28 2.62
CA TYR A 12 -0.18 6.25 3.43
C TYR A 12 0.17 7.68 2.98
N LEU A 13 -0.82 8.40 2.47
CA LEU A 13 -0.66 9.74 1.88
C LEU A 13 -1.18 10.87 2.77
N GLY A 14 -1.28 10.63 4.07
CA GLY A 14 -1.66 11.64 5.06
C GLY A 14 -0.47 12.35 5.68
N GLU A 15 -0.70 13.53 6.28
CA GLU A 15 0.35 14.29 6.96
C GLU A 15 0.74 13.69 8.30
N VAL A 16 -0.24 13.20 9.06
CA VAL A 16 -0.01 12.55 10.37
C VAL A 16 -0.31 11.09 10.26
N ILE A 17 0.69 10.26 10.50
CA ILE A 17 0.56 8.81 10.39
C ILE A 17 -0.02 8.26 11.69
N PRO A 18 -1.19 7.59 11.65
CA PRO A 18 -1.71 6.88 12.81
C PRO A 18 -0.77 5.76 13.24
N GLU A 19 -0.66 5.53 14.55
CA GLU A 19 0.22 4.49 15.11
C GLU A 19 -0.07 3.11 14.51
N TYR A 20 -1.34 2.76 14.33
CA TYR A 20 -1.73 1.46 13.79
C TYR A 20 -1.19 1.19 12.38
N VAL A 21 -0.98 2.22 11.56
CA VAL A 21 -0.40 2.06 10.21
C VAL A 21 1.02 1.52 10.31
N LEU A 22 1.82 2.13 11.19
CA LEU A 22 3.21 1.69 11.40
C LEU A 22 3.27 0.33 12.13
N GLU A 23 2.38 0.10 13.10
CA GLU A 23 2.27 -1.19 13.79
C GLU A 23 1.91 -2.33 12.84
N ASN A 24 0.93 -2.11 11.94
CA ASN A 24 0.52 -3.11 10.94
C ASN A 24 1.65 -3.40 9.94
N ALA A 25 2.35 -2.36 9.48
CA ALA A 25 3.48 -2.52 8.57
C ALA A 25 4.66 -3.26 9.25
N ASN A 26 5.01 -2.90 10.49
CA ASN A 26 6.01 -3.60 11.28
C ASN A 26 5.66 -5.08 11.47
N ARG A 27 4.42 -5.35 11.91
CA ARG A 27 3.94 -6.72 12.13
C ARG A 27 4.01 -7.55 10.85
N THR A 28 3.60 -6.97 9.73
CA THR A 28 3.65 -7.65 8.44
C THR A 28 5.09 -7.95 8.03
N SER A 29 6.01 -7.00 8.21
CA SER A 29 7.43 -7.17 7.87
C SER A 29 8.13 -8.22 8.72
N ASP A 30 7.70 -8.41 9.98
CA ASP A 30 8.25 -9.44 10.86
C ASP A 30 7.63 -10.83 10.61
N LEU A 31 6.39 -10.86 10.13
CA LEU A 31 5.63 -12.10 9.97
C LEU A 31 6.03 -12.88 8.72
N PHE A 32 6.44 -12.18 7.67
CA PHE A 32 6.72 -12.77 6.37
C PHE A 32 8.17 -12.47 5.94
N ASP A 33 8.84 -13.48 5.41
CA ASP A 33 10.15 -13.33 4.75
C ASP A 33 9.97 -12.78 3.32
N ILE A 34 9.26 -11.66 3.22
CA ILE A 34 8.96 -10.95 1.99
C ILE A 34 9.26 -9.48 2.22
N PRO A 35 10.08 -8.83 1.35
CA PRO A 35 10.38 -7.43 1.52
C PRO A 35 9.12 -6.57 1.62
N THR A 36 8.95 -5.91 2.76
CA THR A 36 7.79 -5.08 3.08
C THR A 36 8.18 -3.61 3.06
N TYR A 37 7.36 -2.80 2.42
CA TYR A 37 7.57 -1.38 2.25
C TYR A 37 6.39 -0.58 2.78
N LEU A 38 6.68 0.51 3.48
CA LEU A 38 5.71 1.55 3.82
C LEU A 38 6.09 2.82 3.06
N PHE A 39 5.28 3.18 2.07
CA PHE A 39 5.41 4.42 1.32
C PHE A 39 4.59 5.53 1.98
N LEU A 40 5.25 6.63 2.25
CA LEU A 40 4.71 7.79 2.94
C LEU A 40 4.78 9.03 2.05
N GLU A 41 3.85 9.95 2.23
CA GLU A 41 3.99 11.28 1.66
C GLU A 41 5.23 11.98 2.23
N THR A 42 5.96 12.74 1.42
CA THR A 42 7.19 13.45 1.84
C THR A 42 7.01 14.36 3.06
N LYS A 43 5.79 14.80 3.31
CA LYS A 43 5.43 15.63 4.48
C LYS A 43 4.92 14.85 5.68
N SER A 44 4.81 13.52 5.55
CA SER A 44 4.28 12.69 6.63
C SER A 44 5.19 12.71 7.85
N VAL A 45 4.56 12.85 9.01
CA VAL A 45 5.24 12.81 10.31
C VAL A 45 5.02 11.45 10.95
N LEU A 46 6.12 10.77 11.25
CA LEU A 46 6.10 9.46 11.92
C LEU A 46 5.67 9.60 13.38
N PRO A 47 4.87 8.68 13.91
CA PRO A 47 4.51 8.66 15.32
C PRO A 47 5.77 8.35 16.17
N ILE A 48 6.00 9.15 17.21
CA ILE A 48 7.17 8.99 18.10
C ILE A 48 7.06 7.73 18.96
N ALA A 49 5.82 7.30 19.26
CA ALA A 49 5.57 6.18 20.17
C ALA A 49 5.84 4.81 19.56
N VAL A 50 5.86 4.69 18.24
CA VAL A 50 6.03 3.41 17.54
C VAL A 50 7.40 3.31 16.91
N ARG A 51 8.15 2.29 17.31
CA ARG A 51 9.48 2.02 16.75
C ARG A 51 9.35 1.40 15.35
N ILE A 52 10.21 1.82 14.43
CA ILE A 52 10.36 1.18 13.12
C ILE A 52 11.22 -0.08 13.29
N HIS A 53 10.73 -1.22 12.81
CA HIS A 53 11.48 -2.47 12.81
C HIS A 53 12.48 -2.51 11.65
N SER A 54 13.60 -3.20 11.85
CA SER A 54 14.67 -3.30 10.85
C SER A 54 14.27 -4.06 9.59
N SER A 55 13.22 -4.88 9.67
CA SER A 55 12.62 -5.62 8.56
C SER A 55 11.72 -4.75 7.67
N LEU A 56 11.28 -3.57 8.16
CA LEU A 56 10.41 -2.67 7.42
C LEU A 56 11.22 -1.61 6.66
N ASN A 57 10.99 -1.52 5.36
CA ASN A 57 11.55 -0.48 4.52
C ASN A 57 10.59 0.71 4.46
N ILE A 58 11.08 1.89 4.85
CA ILE A 58 10.32 3.15 4.70
C ILE A 58 10.85 3.91 3.50
N ALA A 59 9.93 4.33 2.63
CA ALA A 59 10.22 5.16 1.48
C ALA A 59 9.25 6.34 1.43
N TYR A 60 9.68 7.44 0.82
CA TYR A 60 8.88 8.64 0.68
C TYR A 60 8.54 8.89 -0.78
N ILE A 61 7.30 9.30 -1.02
CA ILE A 61 6.80 9.71 -2.32
C ILE A 61 6.15 11.09 -2.21
N ASN A 62 6.21 11.84 -3.29
CA ASN A 62 5.50 13.11 -3.40
C ASN A 62 4.28 12.91 -4.31
N SER A 63 3.09 12.89 -3.73
CA SER A 63 1.85 12.64 -4.48
C SER A 63 1.63 13.65 -5.61
N LYS A 64 2.16 14.87 -5.50
CA LYS A 64 2.06 15.89 -6.54
C LYS A 64 2.75 15.52 -7.85
N ASP A 65 3.75 14.65 -7.79
CA ASP A 65 4.52 14.27 -8.98
C ASP A 65 3.70 13.41 -9.96
N PHE A 66 2.61 12.79 -9.52
CA PHE A 66 1.78 11.93 -10.35
C PHE A 66 0.28 12.25 -10.32
N THR A 67 -0.18 13.18 -9.47
CA THR A 67 -1.62 13.48 -9.32
C THR A 67 -2.07 14.77 -9.97
N ALA A 68 -1.16 15.70 -10.28
CA ALA A 68 -1.50 17.05 -10.74
C ALA A 68 -2.42 17.09 -11.98
N GLU A 69 -2.28 16.11 -12.88
CA GLU A 69 -3.07 16.03 -14.10
C GLU A 69 -4.50 15.50 -13.90
N TYR A 70 -4.72 14.75 -12.83
CA TYR A 70 -5.96 14.00 -12.60
C TYR A 70 -6.90 14.62 -11.56
N ILE A 71 -6.34 15.32 -10.56
CA ILE A 71 -7.13 15.89 -9.44
C ILE A 71 -8.08 16.99 -9.90
N SER A 72 -7.73 17.76 -10.95
CA SER A 72 -8.56 18.85 -11.46
C SER A 72 -9.92 18.40 -12.04
N LYS A 73 -10.13 17.10 -12.23
CA LYS A 73 -11.32 16.52 -12.86
C LYS A 73 -12.27 15.83 -11.89
N HIS A 74 -11.92 15.71 -10.62
CA HIS A 74 -12.70 14.99 -9.63
C HIS A 74 -13.19 15.92 -8.53
N ASP A 75 -14.45 15.71 -8.11
CA ASP A 75 -15.04 16.42 -6.97
C ASP A 75 -14.30 16.02 -5.68
N SER A 76 -13.43 16.95 -5.21
CA SER A 76 -12.65 16.78 -4.00
C SER A 76 -13.51 16.76 -2.73
N ASP A 77 -14.76 17.24 -2.80
CA ASP A 77 -15.62 17.40 -1.64
C ASP A 77 -16.49 16.17 -1.38
N PHE A 78 -16.69 15.33 -2.40
CA PHE A 78 -17.49 14.12 -2.25
C PHE A 78 -16.86 13.17 -1.20
N ARG A 79 -17.60 12.86 -0.16
CA ARG A 79 -17.17 12.05 1.00
C ARG A 79 -15.80 12.48 1.55
N GLN A 80 -15.61 13.79 1.70
CA GLN A 80 -14.37 14.38 2.23
C GLN A 80 -13.10 13.98 1.44
N GLY A 81 -13.22 13.82 0.14
CA GLY A 81 -12.11 13.44 -0.72
C GLY A 81 -11.75 11.96 -0.71
N PHE A 82 -12.57 11.08 -0.15
CA PHE A 82 -12.29 9.64 -0.06
C PHE A 82 -11.89 9.03 -1.41
N TRP A 83 -12.65 9.33 -2.49
CA TRP A 83 -12.35 8.80 -3.82
C TRP A 83 -11.07 9.38 -4.41
N VAL A 84 -10.78 10.64 -4.14
CA VAL A 84 -9.52 11.27 -4.56
C VAL A 84 -8.35 10.55 -3.92
N LYS A 85 -8.40 10.31 -2.61
CA LYS A 85 -7.34 9.60 -1.89
C LYS A 85 -7.16 8.14 -2.33
N THR A 86 -8.25 7.46 -2.63
CA THR A 86 -8.20 6.10 -3.18
C THR A 86 -7.53 6.09 -4.55
N PHE A 87 -7.87 7.06 -5.41
CA PHE A 87 -7.27 7.18 -6.73
C PHE A 87 -5.79 7.58 -6.66
N GLU A 88 -5.41 8.51 -5.78
CA GLU A 88 -4.02 8.86 -5.51
C GLU A 88 -3.18 7.64 -5.14
N ARG A 89 -3.72 6.73 -4.31
CA ARG A 89 -3.03 5.48 -3.95
C ARG A 89 -2.81 4.55 -5.15
N LEU A 90 -3.76 4.45 -6.06
CA LEU A 90 -3.59 3.66 -7.29
C LEU A 90 -2.50 4.25 -8.20
N LEU A 91 -2.46 5.57 -8.33
CA LEU A 91 -1.40 6.26 -9.08
C LEU A 91 -0.03 6.08 -8.41
N ALA A 92 0.03 6.16 -7.07
CA ALA A 92 1.22 5.87 -6.29
C ALA A 92 1.70 4.43 -6.53
N LEU A 93 0.80 3.46 -6.51
CA LEU A 93 1.12 2.06 -6.76
C LEU A 93 1.75 1.86 -8.15
N LYS A 94 1.20 2.52 -9.18
CA LYS A 94 1.77 2.52 -10.53
C LYS A 94 3.18 3.12 -10.55
N ALA A 95 3.40 4.25 -9.89
CA ALA A 95 4.70 4.91 -9.81
C ALA A 95 5.73 4.03 -9.07
N ILE A 96 5.33 3.41 -7.95
CA ILE A 96 6.13 2.47 -7.18
C ILE A 96 6.53 1.27 -8.04
N HIS A 97 5.58 0.64 -8.72
CA HIS A 97 5.86 -0.49 -9.61
C HIS A 97 6.88 -0.13 -10.69
N SER A 98 6.72 1.05 -11.30
CA SER A 98 7.67 1.56 -12.29
C SER A 98 9.07 1.78 -11.71
N SER A 99 9.17 2.27 -10.47
CA SER A 99 10.47 2.50 -9.80
C SER A 99 11.24 1.21 -9.53
N PHE A 100 10.56 0.08 -9.38
CA PHE A 100 11.16 -1.24 -9.30
C PHE A 100 11.47 -1.88 -10.68
N GLY A 101 11.36 -1.10 -11.75
CA GLY A 101 11.65 -1.55 -13.12
C GLY A 101 10.56 -2.41 -13.75
N GLY A 102 9.37 -2.47 -13.16
CA GLY A 102 8.20 -3.17 -13.71
C GLY A 102 8.30 -4.69 -13.75
N ARG A 103 9.26 -5.29 -13.04
CA ARG A 103 9.55 -6.74 -13.08
C ARG A 103 9.16 -7.48 -11.81
N ILE A 104 8.54 -6.78 -10.87
CA ILE A 104 8.14 -7.33 -9.58
C ILE A 104 6.63 -7.39 -9.46
N HIS A 105 6.16 -8.18 -8.52
CA HIS A 105 4.76 -8.20 -8.10
C HIS A 105 4.59 -7.33 -6.86
N LEU A 106 3.57 -6.49 -6.84
CA LEU A 106 3.18 -5.72 -5.66
C LEU A 106 1.90 -6.28 -5.08
N LEU A 107 1.92 -6.62 -3.80
CA LEU A 107 0.70 -6.82 -3.03
C LEU A 107 0.47 -5.57 -2.18
N HIS A 108 -0.49 -4.75 -2.60
CA HIS A 108 -0.92 -3.60 -1.82
C HIS A 108 -1.80 -4.05 -0.67
N ILE A 109 -1.45 -3.63 0.53
CA ILE A 109 -2.17 -3.90 1.77
C ILE A 109 -2.72 -2.57 2.27
N GLU A 110 -4.04 -2.50 2.45
CA GLU A 110 -4.64 -1.33 3.09
C GLU A 110 -4.11 -1.18 4.51
N SER A 111 -3.88 0.05 4.94
CA SER A 111 -3.19 0.35 6.20
C SER A 111 -3.92 -0.13 7.46
N ASP A 112 -5.22 -0.40 7.36
CA ASP A 112 -6.07 -0.96 8.41
C ASP A 112 -6.29 -2.48 8.30
N MET A 113 -5.64 -3.13 7.35
CA MET A 113 -5.71 -4.58 7.16
C MET A 113 -4.50 -5.29 7.77
N LEU A 114 -4.75 -6.49 8.30
CA LEU A 114 -3.74 -7.39 8.80
C LEU A 114 -3.68 -8.66 7.95
N LEU A 115 -2.50 -8.98 7.45
CA LEU A 115 -2.28 -10.29 6.84
C LEU A 115 -2.12 -11.35 7.93
N MET A 116 -2.83 -12.46 7.73
CA MET A 116 -2.69 -13.63 8.62
C MET A 116 -1.51 -14.50 8.17
N PRO A 117 -0.87 -15.25 9.09
CA PRO A 117 0.26 -16.14 8.75
C PRO A 117 -0.05 -17.15 7.65
N SER A 118 -1.33 -17.53 7.51
CA SER A 118 -1.82 -18.47 6.50
C SER A 118 -2.23 -17.81 5.18
N PHE A 119 -1.82 -16.56 4.91
CA PHE A 119 -2.19 -15.87 3.68
C PHE A 119 -1.69 -16.64 2.45
N PRO A 120 -2.56 -16.94 1.46
CA PRO A 120 -2.25 -17.85 0.34
C PRO A 120 -1.51 -17.13 -0.79
N PHE A 121 -0.27 -16.67 -0.57
CA PHE A 121 0.51 -15.92 -1.56
C PHE A 121 0.61 -16.62 -2.92
N ASN A 122 0.81 -17.94 -2.93
CA ASN A 122 0.95 -18.69 -4.17
C ASN A 122 -0.31 -18.65 -5.03
N ASP A 123 -1.48 -18.67 -4.41
CA ASP A 123 -2.76 -18.60 -5.13
C ASP A 123 -3.00 -17.20 -5.69
N VAL A 124 -2.55 -16.19 -4.95
CA VAL A 124 -2.66 -14.78 -5.35
C VAL A 124 -1.72 -14.45 -6.49
N LEU A 125 -0.51 -15.00 -6.54
CA LEU A 125 0.51 -14.70 -7.54
C LEU A 125 0.28 -15.36 -8.91
N ASN A 126 -0.65 -16.31 -9.02
CA ASN A 126 -0.89 -17.02 -10.28
C ASN A 126 -1.69 -16.24 -11.34
N GLU A 127 -2.19 -15.05 -10.99
CA GLU A 127 -2.94 -14.18 -11.91
C GLU A 127 -2.32 -12.77 -11.98
N LYS A 128 -2.51 -12.10 -13.13
CA LYS A 128 -1.90 -10.80 -13.38
C LYS A 128 -2.46 -9.66 -12.50
N ILE A 129 -3.75 -9.73 -12.19
CA ILE A 129 -4.44 -8.77 -11.30
C ILE A 129 -5.48 -9.54 -10.51
N LYS A 130 -5.52 -9.34 -9.21
CA LYS A 130 -6.55 -9.91 -8.34
C LYS A 130 -7.15 -8.85 -7.43
N TRP A 131 -8.45 -8.98 -7.26
CA TRP A 131 -9.20 -8.32 -6.20
C TRP A 131 -9.47 -9.34 -5.11
N LEU A 132 -9.12 -9.01 -3.88
CA LEU A 132 -9.56 -9.80 -2.75
C LEU A 132 -10.98 -9.36 -2.38
N ILE A 133 -11.95 -10.24 -2.58
CA ILE A 133 -13.37 -10.00 -2.29
C ILE A 133 -13.68 -10.60 -0.93
N HIS A 134 -14.25 -9.82 -0.04
CA HIS A 134 -14.82 -10.32 1.19
C HIS A 134 -16.26 -10.78 0.94
N ASN A 135 -16.54 -12.06 1.16
CA ASN A 135 -17.82 -12.70 0.81
C ASN A 135 -19.06 -12.08 1.45
N SER A 136 -18.92 -11.25 2.50
CA SER A 136 -20.05 -10.73 3.25
C SER A 136 -20.40 -9.26 2.98
N TYR A 137 -19.52 -8.47 2.38
CA TYR A 137 -19.66 -7.00 2.32
C TYR A 137 -19.32 -6.36 0.97
N GLY A 138 -19.18 -7.14 -0.10
CA GLY A 138 -18.78 -6.61 -1.41
C GLY A 138 -17.28 -6.37 -1.53
N ASP A 139 -16.90 -5.67 -2.57
CA ASP A 139 -15.50 -5.46 -2.92
C ASP A 139 -14.77 -4.65 -1.85
N ILE A 140 -13.77 -5.25 -1.23
CA ILE A 140 -12.75 -4.51 -0.51
C ILE A 140 -11.61 -4.30 -1.50
N ALA A 141 -11.31 -3.04 -1.80
CA ALA A 141 -10.31 -2.67 -2.79
C ALA A 141 -8.87 -2.94 -2.27
N SER A 142 -8.50 -4.19 -2.20
CA SER A 142 -7.12 -4.63 -2.04
C SER A 142 -6.61 -5.04 -3.41
N LEU A 143 -5.80 -4.20 -4.03
CA LEU A 143 -5.30 -4.43 -5.37
C LEU A 143 -3.98 -5.19 -5.32
N VAL A 144 -3.93 -6.32 -6.00
CA VAL A 144 -2.68 -7.01 -6.35
C VAL A 144 -2.32 -6.65 -7.79
N TYR A 145 -1.16 -6.08 -7.99
CA TYR A 145 -0.68 -5.63 -9.30
C TYR A 145 0.46 -6.50 -9.78
#